data_d6984eb316dbdf7af6ff62982fe1f0ec
#
_entry.id   d6984eb316dbdf7af6ff62982fe1f0ec
#
_cell.length_a   1.000
_cell.length_b   1.000
_cell.length_c   1.000
_cell.angle_alpha   90.00
_cell.angle_beta   90.00
_cell.angle_gamma   90.00
#
_symmetry.space_group_name_H-M   'P 1'
#
loop_
_entity.id
_entity.type
_entity.pdbx_description
1 polymer ?
#
loop_
_entity_poly.entity_id
_entity_poly.type
_entity_poly.pdbx_seq_one_letter_code
_entity_poly.pdbx_strand_id
1 'polypeptide(L)'
;MRSKGNWRKLAGEWLVPAVIALAALALRAALASPARVVWGDEPFYLWDGYNLATGRGYTFFGGRPDVYLTPLYPLVIAGLYLVLHNLELASRLCYILFGAALVLPIYALAREMYGRRTAIIAALLLAVYPALTAAELYWGTMTEPLYFLTAYAGLYAALRALRDGGWGAHLAAGALFAMAYLTRGEGIAYIVAVGGMLVLIRLCERRLWARDVWPRLLAMFGIFLALAFPYWLYLRLQTGRWMISGQAGMTYITCISLAYGDVAGFDQATWGLDPASGEVHFFSPTMVSFSMLEHIRSDPMAFARLVYHNARDFLATLFSWRMFPVWLVPLLTLGLFGATWDKRRAKGELLLAASWAPALGFIFFFVQERYIGSVLPLLILWTAHGVERWGAWAGETLAGWWPRGPAQRVWHTALSVVLAVLLVVVCLGLTPRVAATTSLGSFRPAHRAAGLWLAEHIQPGDTVMSRYPAVAFHAGAEWVPTPNAPIPDVLAYAYAHGADYFVLDERETRQLRPQLAPLLEVQEMPGLRRLGELEDADARIVIFRLEK
;
A
#
# COMPACT_ATOMS: atom_id res chain seq x y z
N MET A 1 11.30 -35.04 24.63
CA MET A 1 12.33 -35.13 23.57
C MET A 1 11.65 -35.15 22.21
N ARG A 2 11.45 -33.99 21.54
CA ARG A 2 11.01 -33.96 20.14
C ARG A 2 12.19 -34.29 19.25
N SER A 3 12.10 -35.39 18.52
CA SER A 3 13.20 -36.06 17.82
C SER A 3 13.90 -35.14 16.79
N LYS A 4 15.26 -35.22 16.75
CA LYS A 4 16.13 -34.55 15.75
C LYS A 4 15.70 -34.78 14.27
N GLY A 5 14.87 -35.78 13.99
CA GLY A 5 14.31 -36.06 12.65
C GLY A 5 13.26 -35.08 12.18
N ASN A 6 12.59 -34.31 13.07
CA ASN A 6 11.54 -33.37 12.70
C ASN A 6 12.10 -32.05 12.12
N TRP A 7 13.28 -31.61 12.58
CA TRP A 7 13.95 -30.40 12.10
C TRP A 7 14.45 -30.52 10.66
N ARG A 8 15.02 -31.68 10.29
CA ARG A 8 15.50 -31.93 8.91
C ARG A 8 14.34 -31.97 7.90
N LYS A 9 13.19 -32.53 8.27
CA LYS A 9 11.99 -32.52 7.43
C LYS A 9 11.43 -31.10 7.29
N LEU A 10 11.33 -30.35 8.38
CA LEU A 10 10.89 -28.95 8.37
C LEU A 10 11.85 -28.08 7.55
N ALA A 11 13.17 -28.21 7.75
CA ALA A 11 14.15 -27.45 6.97
C ALA A 11 14.06 -27.76 5.46
N GLY A 12 13.86 -29.01 5.07
CA GLY A 12 13.67 -29.38 3.65
C GLY A 12 12.35 -28.85 3.03
N GLU A 13 11.33 -28.63 3.85
CA GLU A 13 10.05 -28.08 3.40
C GLU A 13 10.10 -26.58 3.11
N TRP A 14 10.89 -25.83 3.89
CA TRP A 14 11.01 -24.37 3.77
C TRP A 14 12.18 -23.94 2.87
N LEU A 15 13.05 -24.84 2.45
CA LEU A 15 14.18 -24.52 1.58
C LEU A 15 13.72 -23.90 0.23
N VAL A 16 12.72 -24.49 -0.42
CA VAL A 16 12.23 -24.01 -1.73
C VAL A 16 11.62 -22.61 -1.62
N PRO A 17 10.66 -22.34 -0.72
CA PRO A 17 10.13 -20.98 -0.59
C PRO A 17 11.18 -19.97 -0.11
N ALA A 18 12.16 -20.36 0.69
CA ALA A 18 13.27 -19.49 1.09
C ALA A 18 14.14 -19.10 -0.12
N VAL A 19 14.48 -20.05 -0.98
CA VAL A 19 15.23 -19.77 -2.23
C VAL A 19 14.43 -18.84 -3.15
N ILE A 20 13.11 -19.05 -3.30
CA ILE A 20 12.27 -18.18 -4.10
C ILE A 20 12.19 -16.77 -3.47
N ALA A 21 12.08 -16.67 -2.15
CA ALA A 21 12.09 -15.38 -1.45
C ALA A 21 13.43 -14.65 -1.61
N LEU A 22 14.56 -15.36 -1.60
CA LEU A 22 15.90 -14.78 -1.88
C LEU A 22 16.00 -14.30 -3.34
N ALA A 23 15.45 -15.05 -4.30
CA ALA A 23 15.40 -14.61 -5.69
C ALA A 23 14.50 -13.36 -5.85
N ALA A 24 13.35 -13.32 -5.16
CA ALA A 24 12.48 -12.14 -5.11
C ALA A 24 13.17 -10.93 -4.49
N LEU A 25 13.98 -11.14 -3.44
CA LEU A 25 14.79 -10.11 -2.80
C LEU A 25 15.82 -9.55 -3.76
N ALA A 26 16.56 -10.42 -4.46
CA ALA A 26 17.56 -10.02 -5.45
C ALA A 26 16.93 -9.23 -6.62
N LEU A 27 15.77 -9.68 -7.12
CA LEU A 27 15.03 -8.97 -8.18
C LEU A 27 14.59 -7.59 -7.72
N ARG A 28 14.01 -7.46 -6.52
CA ARG A 28 13.58 -6.17 -5.97
C ARG A 28 14.77 -5.25 -5.71
N ALA A 29 15.88 -5.77 -5.21
CA ALA A 29 17.10 -4.99 -5.02
C ALA A 29 17.66 -4.47 -6.36
N ALA A 30 17.56 -5.26 -7.44
CA ALA A 30 17.97 -4.83 -8.79
C ALA A 30 17.03 -3.77 -9.39
N LEU A 31 15.73 -3.77 -9.02
CA LEU A 31 14.75 -2.79 -9.48
C LEU A 31 14.77 -1.50 -8.65
N ALA A 32 15.23 -1.57 -7.40
CA ALA A 32 15.27 -0.43 -6.48
C ALA A 32 16.35 0.58 -6.88
N SER A 33 15.92 1.73 -7.42
CA SER A 33 16.83 2.77 -7.91
C SER A 33 17.28 3.72 -6.79
N PRO A 34 18.59 3.99 -6.63
CA PRO A 34 19.08 5.02 -5.72
C PRO A 34 18.79 6.46 -6.20
N ALA A 35 18.52 6.65 -7.48
CA ALA A 35 18.21 7.95 -8.07
C ALA A 35 16.71 8.28 -8.07
N ARG A 36 15.88 7.42 -7.46
CA ARG A 36 14.44 7.63 -7.36
C ARG A 36 14.12 8.90 -6.57
N VAL A 37 13.06 9.59 -6.97
CA VAL A 37 12.52 10.72 -6.22
C VAL A 37 11.62 10.17 -5.10
N VAL A 38 11.79 10.67 -3.89
CA VAL A 38 10.83 10.49 -2.79
C VAL A 38 9.66 11.42 -3.04
N TRP A 39 8.46 10.86 -3.26
CA TRP A 39 7.33 11.59 -3.82
C TRP A 39 6.00 11.31 -3.10
N GLY A 40 5.05 12.25 -3.23
CA GLY A 40 3.68 12.13 -2.70
C GLY A 40 3.67 12.10 -1.18
N ASP A 41 3.05 11.07 -0.61
CA ASP A 41 2.92 10.89 0.84
C ASP A 41 4.20 10.31 1.49
N GLU A 42 5.17 9.88 0.69
CA GLU A 42 6.36 9.18 1.16
C GLU A 42 7.21 10.00 2.15
N PRO A 43 7.49 11.30 1.88
CA PRO A 43 8.23 12.14 2.82
C PRO A 43 7.59 12.21 4.21
N PHE A 44 6.26 12.19 4.31
CA PHE A 44 5.56 12.24 5.60
C PHE A 44 5.90 11.03 6.47
N TYR A 45 5.80 9.82 5.91
CA TYR A 45 6.18 8.60 6.62
C TYR A 45 7.65 8.59 7.04
N LEU A 46 8.53 9.15 6.21
CA LEU A 46 9.96 9.19 6.49
C LEU A 46 10.31 10.22 7.56
N TRP A 47 9.66 11.38 7.57
CA TRP A 47 9.81 12.39 8.63
C TRP A 47 9.28 11.89 9.96
N ASP A 48 8.11 11.26 9.99
CA ASP A 48 7.60 10.63 11.21
C ASP A 48 8.60 9.61 11.78
N GLY A 49 9.17 8.77 10.89
CA GLY A 49 10.19 7.81 11.28
C GLY A 49 11.46 8.50 11.83
N TYR A 50 11.91 9.57 11.20
CA TYR A 50 13.03 10.37 11.64
C TYR A 50 12.77 11.02 13.00
N ASN A 51 11.61 11.65 13.16
CA ASN A 51 11.23 12.33 14.39
C ASN A 51 11.10 11.34 15.57
N LEU A 52 10.54 10.15 15.32
CA LEU A 52 10.52 9.07 16.31
C LEU A 52 11.95 8.63 16.69
N ALA A 53 12.84 8.42 15.72
CA ALA A 53 14.21 7.99 15.95
C ALA A 53 15.05 9.03 16.70
N THR A 54 14.76 10.32 16.51
CA THR A 54 15.48 11.44 17.14
C THR A 54 14.84 11.94 18.42
N GLY A 55 13.76 11.29 18.90
CA GLY A 55 13.09 11.65 20.16
C GLY A 55 12.15 12.84 20.07
N ARG A 56 11.82 13.31 18.86
CA ARG A 56 10.87 14.42 18.62
C ARG A 56 9.40 13.98 18.70
N GLY A 57 9.14 12.68 18.92
CA GLY A 57 7.81 12.11 19.01
C GLY A 57 7.21 11.73 17.65
N TYR A 58 5.93 11.33 17.66
CA TYR A 58 5.18 11.01 16.46
C TYR A 58 4.60 12.30 15.86
N THR A 59 5.42 12.96 15.06
CA THR A 59 5.16 14.30 14.55
C THR A 59 5.61 14.44 13.11
N PHE A 60 4.85 15.22 12.32
CA PHE A 60 5.27 15.72 11.02
C PHE A 60 6.44 16.72 11.11
N PHE A 61 6.81 17.32 9.99
CA PHE A 61 7.62 18.53 9.91
C PHE A 61 7.02 19.63 10.83
N GLY A 62 7.87 20.49 11.34
CA GLY A 62 7.46 21.57 12.26
C GLY A 62 6.98 21.10 13.64
N GLY A 63 7.17 19.83 13.99
CA GLY A 63 6.80 19.29 15.30
C GLY A 63 5.29 19.11 15.52
N ARG A 64 4.45 19.22 14.49
CA ARG A 64 3.00 18.99 14.58
C ARG A 64 2.70 17.51 14.81
N PRO A 65 1.85 17.13 15.80
CA PRO A 65 1.44 15.74 15.99
C PRO A 65 0.78 15.16 14.73
N ASP A 66 1.25 13.99 14.30
CA ASP A 66 0.59 13.31 13.18
C ASP A 66 -0.65 12.54 13.66
N VAL A 67 -1.80 12.94 13.15
CA VAL A 67 -3.09 12.26 13.40
C VAL A 67 -3.63 11.57 12.15
N TYR A 68 -2.93 11.67 11.03
CA TYR A 68 -3.39 11.15 9.73
C TYR A 68 -2.82 9.78 9.40
N LEU A 69 -1.51 9.59 9.56
CA LEU A 69 -0.85 8.34 9.22
C LEU A 69 -0.97 7.30 10.34
N THR A 70 -0.78 6.05 10.01
CA THR A 70 -0.75 4.96 10.97
C THR A 70 0.68 4.64 11.39
N PRO A 71 0.96 4.29 12.67
CA PRO A 71 2.29 4.41 13.26
C PRO A 71 3.28 3.29 12.92
N LEU A 72 2.83 2.11 12.44
CA LEU A 72 3.74 0.95 12.35
C LEU A 72 4.83 1.13 11.30
N TYR A 73 4.50 1.69 10.13
CA TYR A 73 5.51 1.92 9.09
C TYR A 73 6.54 2.98 9.53
N PRO A 74 6.15 4.16 10.05
CA PRO A 74 7.09 5.09 10.68
C PRO A 74 7.95 4.48 11.78
N LEU A 75 7.40 3.62 12.65
CA LEU A 75 8.17 2.91 13.68
C LEU A 75 9.23 1.98 13.07
N VAL A 76 8.91 1.28 11.97
CA VAL A 76 9.89 0.46 11.25
C VAL A 76 10.97 1.31 10.61
N ILE A 77 10.60 2.44 9.98
CA ILE A 77 11.56 3.41 9.43
C ILE A 77 12.46 3.94 10.54
N ALA A 78 11.91 4.32 11.70
CA ALA A 78 12.69 4.77 12.85
C ALA A 78 13.74 3.72 13.29
N GLY A 79 13.32 2.46 13.44
CA GLY A 79 14.21 1.36 13.79
C GLY A 79 15.34 1.13 12.78
N LEU A 80 15.03 1.22 11.49
CA LEU A 80 16.03 1.11 10.44
C LEU A 80 16.95 2.34 10.39
N TYR A 81 16.40 3.54 10.58
CA TYR A 81 17.18 4.77 10.58
C TYR A 81 18.21 4.82 11.71
N LEU A 82 17.90 4.31 12.89
CA LEU A 82 18.86 4.23 14.02
C LEU A 82 20.12 3.41 13.66
N VAL A 83 20.03 2.52 12.67
CA VAL A 83 21.17 1.70 12.23
C VAL A 83 21.81 2.27 10.97
N LEU A 84 21.01 2.74 10.03
CA LEU A 84 21.46 3.11 8.68
C LEU A 84 21.78 4.59 8.53
N HIS A 85 21.21 5.43 9.38
CA HIS A 85 21.28 6.90 9.31
C HIS A 85 20.92 7.48 7.92
N ASN A 86 20.05 6.77 7.18
CA ASN A 86 19.62 7.15 5.84
C ASN A 86 18.16 6.74 5.62
N LEU A 87 17.27 7.70 5.47
CA LEU A 87 15.82 7.48 5.33
C LEU A 87 15.44 6.82 4.00
N GLU A 88 16.07 7.24 2.90
CA GLU A 88 15.80 6.67 1.59
C GLU A 88 16.24 5.19 1.52
N LEU A 89 17.38 4.85 2.15
CA LEU A 89 17.83 3.46 2.24
C LEU A 89 16.91 2.63 3.15
N ALA A 90 16.45 3.20 4.27
CA ALA A 90 15.51 2.54 5.18
C ALA A 90 14.20 2.18 4.45
N SER A 91 13.61 3.12 3.69
CA SER A 91 12.39 2.88 2.94
C SER A 91 12.58 1.85 1.81
N ARG A 92 13.70 1.90 1.09
CA ARG A 92 14.04 0.89 0.08
C ARG A 92 14.20 -0.50 0.68
N LEU A 93 14.83 -0.63 1.84
CA LEU A 93 14.93 -1.91 2.52
C LEU A 93 13.56 -2.44 2.95
N CYS A 94 12.63 -1.60 3.38
CA CYS A 94 11.24 -2.02 3.64
C CYS A 94 10.61 -2.63 2.39
N TYR A 95 10.72 -1.96 1.24
CA TYR A 95 10.22 -2.48 -0.04
C TYR A 95 10.85 -3.82 -0.42
N ILE A 96 12.17 -3.93 -0.33
CA ILE A 96 12.92 -5.13 -0.71
C ILE A 96 12.59 -6.30 0.23
N LEU A 97 12.74 -6.10 1.54
CA LEU A 97 12.63 -7.15 2.53
C LEU A 97 11.20 -7.65 2.70
N PHE A 98 10.25 -6.74 2.92
CA PHE A 98 8.85 -7.13 3.17
C PHE A 98 8.14 -7.60 1.91
N GLY A 99 8.47 -7.00 0.74
CA GLY A 99 7.96 -7.47 -0.53
C GLY A 99 8.46 -8.87 -0.91
N ALA A 100 9.73 -9.20 -0.61
CA ALA A 100 10.27 -10.55 -0.81
C ALA A 100 9.70 -11.54 0.23
N ALA A 101 9.57 -11.13 1.49
CA ALA A 101 9.04 -11.96 2.56
C ALA A 101 7.57 -12.37 2.33
N LEU A 102 6.79 -11.60 1.57
CA LEU A 102 5.40 -11.92 1.20
C LEU A 102 5.28 -13.27 0.48
N VAL A 103 6.33 -13.74 -0.18
CA VAL A 103 6.40 -15.08 -0.81
C VAL A 103 6.10 -16.18 0.22
N LEU A 104 6.54 -16.03 1.47
CA LEU A 104 6.43 -17.07 2.50
C LEU A 104 4.98 -17.33 2.94
N PRO A 105 4.17 -16.33 3.34
CA PRO A 105 2.76 -16.57 3.68
C PRO A 105 1.93 -17.00 2.48
N ILE A 106 2.20 -16.54 1.26
CA ILE A 106 1.50 -17.00 0.05
C ILE A 106 1.81 -18.46 -0.25
N TYR A 107 3.09 -18.87 -0.16
CA TYR A 107 3.46 -20.27 -0.25
C TYR A 107 2.71 -21.13 0.79
N ALA A 108 2.69 -20.67 2.04
CA ALA A 108 2.05 -21.39 3.14
C ALA A 108 0.53 -21.52 2.93
N LEU A 109 -0.16 -20.45 2.51
CA LEU A 109 -1.58 -20.45 2.17
C LEU A 109 -1.87 -21.42 1.02
N ALA A 110 -1.14 -21.30 -0.10
CA ALA A 110 -1.32 -22.16 -1.26
C ALA A 110 -1.07 -23.63 -0.94
N ARG A 111 -0.04 -23.92 -0.13
CA ARG A 111 0.28 -25.27 0.32
C ARG A 111 -0.81 -25.87 1.17
N GLU A 112 -1.34 -25.09 2.08
CA GLU A 112 -2.41 -25.51 3.00
C GLU A 112 -3.75 -25.73 2.26
N MET A 113 -4.04 -24.92 1.23
CA MET A 113 -5.27 -25.01 0.46
C MET A 113 -5.22 -26.07 -0.66
N TYR A 114 -4.12 -26.12 -1.42
CA TYR A 114 -4.05 -26.83 -2.71
C TYR A 114 -2.84 -27.76 -2.84
N GLY A 115 -1.90 -27.71 -1.90
CA GLY A 115 -0.73 -28.58 -1.88
C GLY A 115 0.54 -27.94 -2.44
N ARG A 116 1.64 -28.74 -2.40
CA ARG A 116 3.01 -28.23 -2.61
C ARG A 116 3.26 -27.68 -4.01
N ARG A 117 2.70 -28.30 -5.06
CA ARG A 117 2.93 -27.85 -6.45
C ARG A 117 2.34 -26.48 -6.70
N THR A 118 1.07 -26.30 -6.35
CA THR A 118 0.41 -24.98 -6.41
C THR A 118 1.17 -23.93 -5.59
N ALA A 119 1.66 -24.32 -4.42
CA ALA A 119 2.42 -23.40 -3.55
C ALA A 119 3.72 -22.91 -4.20
N ILE A 120 4.46 -23.78 -4.87
CA ILE A 120 5.69 -23.40 -5.60
C ILE A 120 5.34 -22.46 -6.77
N ILE A 121 4.31 -22.78 -7.55
CA ILE A 121 3.88 -21.95 -8.68
C ILE A 121 3.41 -20.58 -8.18
N ALA A 122 2.61 -20.53 -7.13
CA ALA A 122 2.14 -19.27 -6.53
C ALA A 122 3.30 -18.40 -6.03
N ALA A 123 4.26 -19.01 -5.34
CA ALA A 123 5.46 -18.33 -4.86
C ALA A 123 6.32 -17.77 -5.99
N LEU A 124 6.54 -18.54 -7.06
CA LEU A 124 7.30 -18.10 -8.25
C LEU A 124 6.59 -16.94 -8.98
N LEU A 125 5.29 -17.07 -9.23
CA LEU A 125 4.52 -16.01 -9.89
C LEU A 125 4.50 -14.74 -9.04
N LEU A 126 4.28 -14.85 -7.74
CA LEU A 126 4.29 -13.69 -6.83
C LEU A 126 5.66 -13.00 -6.81
N ALA A 127 6.75 -13.77 -6.81
CA ALA A 127 8.11 -13.25 -6.77
C ALA A 127 8.43 -12.32 -7.96
N VAL A 128 7.81 -12.57 -9.12
CA VAL A 128 8.09 -11.84 -10.37
C VAL A 128 6.90 -11.04 -10.90
N TYR A 129 5.78 -11.00 -10.17
CA TYR A 129 4.56 -10.37 -10.67
C TYR A 129 4.74 -8.86 -10.86
N PRO A 130 4.53 -8.30 -12.09
CA PRO A 130 4.92 -6.93 -12.41
C PRO A 130 4.34 -5.87 -11.46
N ALA A 131 3.03 -5.92 -11.20
CA ALA A 131 2.36 -4.97 -10.33
C ALA A 131 2.86 -4.98 -8.86
N LEU A 132 3.53 -6.06 -8.44
CA LEU A 132 4.10 -6.19 -7.09
C LEU A 132 5.62 -5.97 -7.06
N THR A 133 6.32 -6.28 -8.14
CA THR A 133 7.79 -6.13 -8.24
C THR A 133 8.23 -4.77 -8.73
N ALA A 134 7.43 -4.13 -9.59
CA ALA A 134 7.65 -2.74 -10.02
C ALA A 134 7.04 -1.71 -9.04
N ALA A 135 6.59 -2.15 -7.87
CA ALA A 135 5.85 -1.32 -6.90
C ALA A 135 6.64 -0.09 -6.45
N GLU A 136 7.96 -0.15 -6.34
CA GLU A 136 8.79 1.00 -6.01
C GLU A 136 8.65 2.13 -7.04
N LEU A 137 8.62 1.77 -8.31
CA LEU A 137 8.46 2.73 -9.41
C LEU A 137 7.01 3.20 -9.57
N TYR A 138 6.07 2.48 -8.99
CA TYR A 138 4.65 2.58 -9.17
C TYR A 138 3.95 3.29 -8.01
N TRP A 139 4.24 2.86 -6.79
CA TRP A 139 3.61 3.33 -5.55
C TRP A 139 4.58 4.03 -4.60
N GLY A 140 5.85 4.11 -4.95
CA GLY A 140 6.93 4.51 -4.05
C GLY A 140 7.30 3.41 -3.05
N THR A 141 8.22 3.72 -2.16
CA THR A 141 8.65 2.82 -1.07
C THR A 141 7.82 3.08 0.19
N MET A 142 6.50 2.91 0.11
CA MET A 142 5.58 3.18 1.21
C MET A 142 5.13 1.91 1.94
N THR A 143 3.97 1.96 2.48
CA THR A 143 3.41 1.01 3.45
C THR A 143 3.00 -0.35 2.86
N GLU A 144 2.77 -0.43 1.54
CA GLU A 144 2.13 -1.57 0.89
C GLU A 144 2.86 -2.90 1.11
N PRO A 145 4.20 -3.01 1.01
CA PRO A 145 4.90 -4.29 1.23
C PRO A 145 4.73 -4.83 2.66
N LEU A 146 4.83 -3.98 3.67
CA LEU A 146 4.63 -4.36 5.07
C LEU A 146 3.16 -4.71 5.35
N TYR A 147 2.25 -3.93 4.78
CA TYR A 147 0.82 -4.16 4.88
C TYR A 147 0.41 -5.51 4.28
N PHE A 148 0.86 -5.83 3.06
CA PHE A 148 0.56 -7.11 2.42
C PHE A 148 1.17 -8.28 3.18
N LEU A 149 2.42 -8.15 3.64
CA LEU A 149 3.07 -9.19 4.43
C LEU A 149 2.27 -9.52 5.69
N THR A 150 1.93 -8.50 6.48
CA THR A 150 1.21 -8.68 7.75
C THR A 150 -0.22 -9.20 7.52
N ALA A 151 -0.91 -8.68 6.51
CA ALA A 151 -2.25 -9.12 6.14
C ALA A 151 -2.29 -10.60 5.71
N TYR A 152 -1.41 -11.02 4.81
CA TYR A 152 -1.37 -12.40 4.31
C TYR A 152 -0.78 -13.40 5.31
N ALA A 153 0.16 -12.97 6.16
CA ALA A 153 0.58 -13.77 7.31
C ALA A 153 -0.57 -13.95 8.32
N GLY A 154 -1.33 -12.89 8.57
CA GLY A 154 -2.56 -12.93 9.39
C GLY A 154 -3.63 -13.85 8.78
N LEU A 155 -3.84 -13.80 7.47
CA LEU A 155 -4.76 -14.67 6.75
C LEU A 155 -4.34 -16.15 6.83
N TYR A 156 -3.03 -16.44 6.72
CA TYR A 156 -2.51 -17.79 6.95
C TYR A 156 -2.75 -18.25 8.39
N ALA A 157 -2.47 -17.40 9.36
CA ALA A 157 -2.75 -17.71 10.76
C ALA A 157 -4.25 -17.95 11.01
N ALA A 158 -5.15 -17.15 10.39
CA ALA A 158 -6.59 -17.35 10.46
C ALA A 158 -7.04 -18.69 9.82
N LEU A 159 -6.44 -19.06 8.69
CA LEU A 159 -6.69 -20.37 8.07
C LEU A 159 -6.24 -21.52 8.98
N ARG A 160 -5.10 -21.38 9.67
CA ARG A 160 -4.63 -22.35 10.67
C ARG A 160 -5.55 -22.39 11.90
N ALA A 161 -6.05 -21.22 12.35
CA ALA A 161 -7.04 -21.13 13.43
C ALA A 161 -8.35 -21.85 13.07
N LEU A 162 -8.77 -21.73 11.80
CA LEU A 162 -9.94 -22.46 11.28
C LEU A 162 -9.72 -23.99 11.29
N ARG A 163 -8.53 -24.47 10.92
CA ARG A 163 -8.22 -25.89 10.72
C ARG A 163 -7.78 -26.60 11.98
N ASP A 164 -6.77 -26.06 12.66
CA ASP A 164 -6.10 -26.69 13.80
C ASP A 164 -6.67 -26.24 15.14
N GLY A 165 -7.38 -25.12 15.17
CA GLY A 165 -8.03 -24.56 16.36
C GLY A 165 -7.09 -24.13 17.49
N GLY A 166 -5.75 -24.03 17.25
CA GLY A 166 -4.76 -23.74 18.28
C GLY A 166 -4.77 -22.30 18.77
N TRP A 167 -4.42 -22.04 20.05
CA TRP A 167 -4.28 -20.69 20.63
C TRP A 167 -3.30 -19.82 19.86
N GLY A 168 -2.12 -20.36 19.53
CA GLY A 168 -1.07 -19.64 18.81
C GLY A 168 -1.54 -19.11 17.46
N ALA A 169 -2.37 -19.84 16.72
CA ALA A 169 -2.90 -19.41 15.44
C ALA A 169 -3.90 -18.26 15.59
N HIS A 170 -4.78 -18.31 16.60
CA HIS A 170 -5.73 -17.22 16.87
C HIS A 170 -5.02 -15.94 17.32
N LEU A 171 -4.08 -16.05 18.27
CA LEU A 171 -3.28 -14.91 18.72
C LEU A 171 -2.45 -14.31 17.59
N ALA A 172 -1.81 -15.14 16.78
CA ALA A 172 -1.04 -14.68 15.63
C ALA A 172 -1.92 -13.97 14.60
N ALA A 173 -3.13 -14.48 14.31
CA ALA A 173 -4.07 -13.83 13.39
C ALA A 173 -4.48 -12.45 13.91
N GLY A 174 -4.87 -12.33 15.19
CA GLY A 174 -5.24 -11.05 15.79
C GLY A 174 -4.08 -10.05 15.80
N ALA A 175 -2.88 -10.48 16.19
CA ALA A 175 -1.70 -9.62 16.23
C ALA A 175 -1.28 -9.14 14.82
N LEU A 176 -1.26 -10.04 13.83
CA LEU A 176 -0.88 -9.71 12.47
C LEU A 176 -1.92 -8.80 11.77
N PHE A 177 -3.21 -8.99 12.04
CA PHE A 177 -4.23 -8.05 11.55
C PHE A 177 -4.16 -6.70 12.27
N ALA A 178 -3.77 -6.64 13.54
CA ALA A 178 -3.48 -5.38 14.21
C ALA A 178 -2.27 -4.68 13.58
N MET A 179 -1.19 -5.42 13.25
CA MET A 179 -0.05 -4.87 12.52
C MET A 179 -0.45 -4.37 11.13
N ALA A 180 -1.31 -5.10 10.40
CA ALA A 180 -1.83 -4.63 9.12
C ALA A 180 -2.63 -3.32 9.29
N TYR A 181 -3.49 -3.22 10.30
CA TYR A 181 -4.24 -2.02 10.65
C TYR A 181 -3.31 -0.85 11.04
N LEU A 182 -2.31 -1.10 11.87
CA LEU A 182 -1.33 -0.08 12.30
C LEU A 182 -0.35 0.31 11.17
N THR A 183 -0.31 -0.45 10.07
CA THR A 183 0.41 -0.09 8.84
C THR A 183 -0.46 0.75 7.92
N ARG A 184 -1.76 0.43 7.81
CA ARG A 184 -2.75 1.15 6.98
C ARG A 184 -4.13 1.03 7.61
N GLY A 185 -4.84 2.14 7.76
CA GLY A 185 -6.12 2.21 8.47
C GLY A 185 -7.19 1.22 7.95
N GLU A 186 -7.22 0.96 6.64
CA GLU A 186 -8.13 -0.03 6.05
C GLU A 186 -7.86 -1.47 6.49
N GLY A 187 -6.70 -1.74 7.08
CA GLY A 187 -6.34 -3.06 7.64
C GLY A 187 -7.29 -3.54 8.74
N ILE A 188 -8.04 -2.64 9.38
CA ILE A 188 -9.11 -3.02 10.32
C ILE A 188 -10.16 -3.93 9.67
N ALA A 189 -10.38 -3.80 8.37
CA ALA A 189 -11.33 -4.62 7.65
C ALA A 189 -10.94 -6.11 7.61
N TYR A 190 -9.66 -6.47 7.79
CA TYR A 190 -9.25 -7.88 7.91
C TYR A 190 -9.80 -8.53 9.18
N ILE A 191 -9.63 -7.91 10.35
CA ILE A 191 -10.14 -8.51 11.59
C ILE A 191 -11.67 -8.56 11.58
N VAL A 192 -12.32 -7.55 10.99
CA VAL A 192 -13.78 -7.51 10.87
C VAL A 192 -14.28 -8.60 9.90
N ALA A 193 -13.76 -8.67 8.69
CA ALA A 193 -14.28 -9.57 7.67
C ALA A 193 -13.77 -11.02 7.85
N VAL A 194 -12.46 -11.20 8.02
CA VAL A 194 -11.86 -12.55 8.19
C VAL A 194 -12.18 -13.10 9.57
N GLY A 195 -12.08 -12.28 10.62
CA GLY A 195 -12.46 -12.67 11.97
C GLY A 195 -13.97 -12.94 12.08
N GLY A 196 -14.80 -12.08 11.47
CA GLY A 196 -16.25 -12.27 11.36
C GLY A 196 -16.60 -13.54 10.57
N MET A 197 -15.87 -13.87 9.49
CA MET A 197 -16.05 -15.11 8.74
C MET A 197 -15.71 -16.34 9.58
N LEU A 198 -14.64 -16.30 10.39
CA LEU A 198 -14.34 -17.37 11.36
C LEU A 198 -15.50 -17.57 12.34
N VAL A 199 -16.04 -16.49 12.91
CA VAL A 199 -17.21 -16.54 13.82
C VAL A 199 -18.42 -17.15 13.10
N LEU A 200 -18.70 -16.69 11.88
CA LEU A 200 -19.84 -17.19 11.09
C LEU A 200 -19.70 -18.69 10.78
N ILE A 201 -18.52 -19.15 10.37
CA ILE A 201 -18.26 -20.58 10.12
C ILE A 201 -18.51 -21.40 11.39
N ARG A 202 -18.01 -20.95 12.56
CA ARG A 202 -18.21 -21.64 13.84
C ARG A 202 -19.66 -21.61 14.30
N LEU A 203 -20.39 -20.53 14.00
CA LEU A 203 -21.83 -20.44 14.24
C LEU A 203 -22.60 -21.45 13.38
N CYS A 204 -22.32 -21.52 12.08
CA CYS A 204 -22.93 -22.50 11.17
C CYS A 204 -22.61 -23.95 11.57
N GLU A 205 -21.43 -24.20 12.15
CA GLU A 205 -21.05 -25.50 12.72
C GLU A 205 -21.74 -25.78 14.06
N ARG A 206 -22.50 -24.83 14.65
CA ARG A 206 -23.07 -24.87 15.99
C ARG A 206 -22.03 -25.07 17.11
N ARG A 207 -20.80 -24.61 16.87
CA ARG A 207 -19.65 -24.74 17.78
C ARG A 207 -19.16 -23.41 18.35
N LEU A 208 -19.82 -22.29 18.07
CA LEU A 208 -19.35 -20.98 18.50
C LEU A 208 -19.11 -20.91 20.02
N TRP A 209 -20.04 -21.45 20.82
CA TRP A 209 -19.98 -21.42 22.28
C TRP A 209 -19.23 -22.62 22.88
N ALA A 210 -18.60 -23.46 22.07
CA ALA A 210 -17.80 -24.56 22.57
C ALA A 210 -16.61 -24.04 23.40
N ARG A 211 -16.32 -24.70 24.53
CA ARG A 211 -15.25 -24.30 25.46
C ARG A 211 -13.86 -24.21 24.81
N ASP A 212 -13.66 -24.88 23.71
CA ASP A 212 -12.42 -24.89 22.93
C ASP A 212 -12.40 -23.85 21.80
N VAL A 213 -13.48 -23.15 21.51
CA VAL A 213 -13.62 -22.22 20.36
C VAL A 213 -13.74 -20.76 20.81
N TRP A 214 -14.80 -20.42 21.55
CA TRP A 214 -15.10 -19.02 21.87
C TRP A 214 -13.95 -18.29 22.62
N PRO A 215 -13.21 -18.93 23.60
CA PRO A 215 -12.14 -18.19 24.27
C PRO A 215 -10.98 -17.83 23.34
N ARG A 216 -10.72 -18.70 22.34
CA ARG A 216 -9.66 -18.43 21.34
C ARG A 216 -10.05 -17.33 20.36
N LEU A 217 -11.33 -17.27 19.96
CA LEU A 217 -11.85 -16.16 19.17
C LEU A 217 -11.76 -14.84 19.96
N LEU A 218 -12.19 -14.86 21.24
CA LEU A 218 -12.03 -13.68 22.11
C LEU A 218 -10.56 -13.26 22.26
N ALA A 219 -9.63 -14.21 22.38
CA ALA A 219 -8.21 -13.89 22.45
C ALA A 219 -7.68 -13.28 21.15
N MET A 220 -8.16 -13.73 19.98
CA MET A 220 -7.83 -13.13 18.68
C MET A 220 -8.28 -11.66 18.61
N PHE A 221 -9.54 -11.38 18.95
CA PHE A 221 -10.04 -10.00 18.99
C PHE A 221 -9.39 -9.19 20.10
N GLY A 222 -9.15 -9.79 21.26
CA GLY A 222 -8.52 -9.14 22.41
C GLY A 222 -7.10 -8.68 22.14
N ILE A 223 -6.26 -9.52 21.50
CA ILE A 223 -4.89 -9.10 21.13
C ILE A 223 -4.91 -8.02 20.03
N PHE A 224 -5.85 -8.09 19.07
CA PHE A 224 -6.04 -7.02 18.11
C PHE A 224 -6.34 -5.69 18.81
N LEU A 225 -7.33 -5.68 19.70
CA LEU A 225 -7.72 -4.49 20.45
C LEU A 225 -6.58 -3.97 21.34
N ALA A 226 -5.86 -4.86 22.02
CA ALA A 226 -4.73 -4.49 22.87
C ALA A 226 -3.60 -3.79 22.09
N LEU A 227 -3.33 -4.22 20.86
CA LEU A 227 -2.32 -3.61 19.99
C LEU A 227 -2.82 -2.34 19.29
N ALA A 228 -4.11 -2.25 18.96
CA ALA A 228 -4.68 -1.08 18.31
C ALA A 228 -4.99 0.07 19.31
N PHE A 229 -5.31 -0.26 20.56
CA PHE A 229 -5.76 0.68 21.57
C PHE A 229 -4.77 1.84 21.84
N PRO A 230 -3.45 1.64 21.92
CA PRO A 230 -2.50 2.74 22.11
C PRO A 230 -2.62 3.82 21.02
N TYR A 231 -2.83 3.42 19.77
CA TYR A 231 -3.04 4.35 18.66
C TYR A 231 -4.39 5.09 18.78
N TRP A 232 -5.47 4.41 19.13
CA TRP A 232 -6.77 5.07 19.38
C TRP A 232 -6.71 6.06 20.55
N LEU A 233 -5.98 5.70 21.61
CA LEU A 233 -5.76 6.59 22.75
C LEU A 233 -4.95 7.81 22.33
N TYR A 234 -3.89 7.62 21.52
CA TYR A 234 -3.11 8.73 20.96
C TYR A 234 -4.02 9.67 20.15
N LEU A 235 -4.82 9.16 19.22
CA LEU A 235 -5.77 9.96 18.44
C LEU A 235 -6.75 10.72 19.35
N ARG A 236 -7.28 10.06 20.39
CA ARG A 236 -8.16 10.70 21.38
C ARG A 236 -7.48 11.85 22.11
N LEU A 237 -6.24 11.68 22.51
CA LEU A 237 -5.48 12.71 23.22
C LEU A 237 -5.15 13.91 22.33
N GLN A 238 -4.81 13.66 21.05
CA GLN A 238 -4.44 14.73 20.12
C GLN A 238 -5.65 15.48 19.55
N THR A 239 -6.77 14.77 19.28
CA THR A 239 -7.92 15.35 18.56
C THR A 239 -9.13 15.63 19.47
N GLY A 240 -9.10 15.18 20.72
CA GLY A 240 -10.25 15.25 21.60
C GLY A 240 -11.40 14.29 21.27
N ARG A 241 -11.26 13.41 20.26
CA ARG A 241 -12.32 12.51 19.78
C ARG A 241 -11.83 11.07 19.67
N TRP A 242 -12.73 10.11 19.95
CA TRP A 242 -12.44 8.70 19.66
C TRP A 242 -12.61 8.45 18.17
N MET A 243 -11.57 7.99 17.51
CA MET A 243 -11.56 7.63 16.10
C MET A 243 -10.62 6.46 15.83
N ILE A 244 -10.93 5.70 14.79
CA ILE A 244 -10.11 4.57 14.33
C ILE A 244 -9.08 4.98 13.26
N SER A 245 -9.27 6.15 12.65
CA SER A 245 -8.37 6.73 11.64
C SER A 245 -8.63 8.22 11.55
N GLY A 246 -7.58 9.03 11.57
CA GLY A 246 -7.68 10.47 11.30
C GLY A 246 -7.76 10.79 9.80
N GLN A 247 -7.36 9.85 8.96
CA GLN A 247 -7.30 10.03 7.50
C GLN A 247 -8.65 9.83 6.79
N ALA A 248 -9.57 9.04 7.36
CA ALA A 248 -10.75 8.57 6.63
C ALA A 248 -11.66 9.71 6.14
N GLY A 249 -11.95 10.69 6.99
CA GLY A 249 -12.81 11.84 6.63
C GLY A 249 -12.16 12.72 5.57
N MET A 250 -10.90 13.04 5.73
CA MET A 250 -10.12 13.83 4.79
C MET A 250 -10.04 13.12 3.43
N THR A 251 -9.66 11.84 3.41
CA THR A 251 -9.61 11.06 2.16
C THR A 251 -10.96 11.05 1.44
N TYR A 252 -12.06 10.95 2.17
CA TYR A 252 -13.38 10.98 1.54
C TYR A 252 -13.65 12.31 0.84
N ILE A 253 -13.47 13.46 1.52
CA ILE A 253 -13.75 14.78 0.93
C ILE A 253 -12.81 15.09 -0.23
N THR A 254 -11.51 14.93 -0.02
CA THR A 254 -10.50 15.34 -1.01
C THR A 254 -10.51 14.42 -2.23
N CYS A 255 -10.76 13.12 -2.05
CA CYS A 255 -10.67 12.16 -3.14
C CYS A 255 -11.97 11.99 -3.96
N ILE A 256 -13.10 12.57 -3.55
CA ILE A 256 -14.32 12.57 -4.39
C ILE A 256 -14.04 13.19 -5.77
N SER A 257 -13.34 14.32 -5.82
CA SER A 257 -12.96 14.98 -7.08
C SER A 257 -12.11 14.08 -7.96
N LEU A 258 -11.14 13.35 -7.36
CA LEU A 258 -10.29 12.41 -8.10
C LEU A 258 -11.07 11.23 -8.68
N ALA A 259 -12.12 10.76 -8.02
CA ALA A 259 -12.97 9.70 -8.54
C ALA A 259 -13.61 10.09 -9.89
N TYR A 260 -13.83 11.38 -10.12
CA TYR A 260 -14.36 11.91 -11.37
C TYR A 260 -13.30 12.54 -12.29
N GLY A 261 -12.00 12.34 -12.00
CA GLY A 261 -10.89 12.89 -12.78
C GLY A 261 -10.65 14.39 -12.60
N ASP A 262 -11.31 15.03 -11.64
CA ASP A 262 -11.14 16.45 -11.32
C ASP A 262 -9.94 16.67 -10.38
N VAL A 263 -8.74 16.76 -10.98
CA VAL A 263 -7.50 16.99 -10.25
C VAL A 263 -7.41 18.41 -9.67
N ALA A 264 -8.01 19.39 -10.34
CA ALA A 264 -8.04 20.77 -9.84
C ALA A 264 -8.94 20.90 -8.61
N GLY A 265 -10.12 20.26 -8.63
CA GLY A 265 -11.00 20.18 -7.46
C GLY A 265 -10.34 19.44 -6.29
N PHE A 266 -9.59 18.38 -6.56
CA PHE A 266 -8.78 17.71 -5.52
C PHE A 266 -7.72 18.66 -4.92
N ASP A 267 -7.00 19.40 -5.76
CA ASP A 267 -5.98 20.35 -5.29
C ASP A 267 -6.60 21.45 -4.42
N GLN A 268 -7.74 21.99 -4.84
CA GLN A 268 -8.49 22.99 -4.06
C GLN A 268 -9.03 22.41 -2.74
N ALA A 269 -9.60 21.22 -2.76
CA ALA A 269 -10.13 20.56 -1.56
C ALA A 269 -9.04 20.19 -0.56
N THR A 270 -7.81 19.96 -1.01
CA THR A 270 -6.67 19.57 -0.15
C THR A 270 -5.90 20.79 0.33
N TRP A 271 -5.57 21.71 -0.56
CA TRP A 271 -4.64 22.81 -0.34
C TRP A 271 -5.28 24.20 -0.32
N GLY A 272 -6.59 24.32 -0.52
CA GLY A 272 -7.32 25.58 -0.31
C GLY A 272 -7.16 26.04 1.15
N LEU A 273 -7.19 27.36 1.37
CA LEU A 273 -7.19 27.93 2.72
C LEU A 273 -8.56 27.77 3.38
N ASP A 274 -8.55 27.29 4.62
CA ASP A 274 -9.74 27.31 5.48
C ASP A 274 -9.88 28.70 6.12
N PRO A 275 -10.94 29.44 5.80
CA PRO A 275 -11.12 30.80 6.35
C PRO A 275 -11.23 30.85 7.88
N ALA A 276 -11.65 29.73 8.51
CA ALA A 276 -11.86 29.67 9.94
C ALA A 276 -10.54 29.52 10.73
N SER A 277 -9.58 28.78 10.16
CA SER A 277 -8.30 28.51 10.84
C SER A 277 -7.10 29.23 10.21
N GLY A 278 -7.23 29.72 8.98
CA GLY A 278 -6.09 30.24 8.21
C GLY A 278 -5.10 29.17 7.74
N GLU A 279 -5.39 27.90 7.99
CA GLU A 279 -4.57 26.75 7.56
C GLU A 279 -5.04 26.23 6.21
N VAL A 280 -4.19 25.51 5.49
CA VAL A 280 -4.65 24.73 4.35
C VAL A 280 -5.60 23.61 4.82
N HIS A 281 -6.59 23.27 4.01
CA HIS A 281 -7.62 22.29 4.39
C HIS A 281 -7.02 20.99 4.94
N PHE A 282 -5.94 20.51 4.36
CA PHE A 282 -5.25 19.29 4.82
C PHE A 282 -4.87 19.33 6.31
N PHE A 283 -4.51 20.48 6.85
CA PHE A 283 -4.13 20.67 8.25
C PHE A 283 -5.20 21.36 9.09
N SER A 284 -6.34 21.67 8.50
CA SER A 284 -7.43 22.31 9.24
C SER A 284 -8.10 21.35 10.23
N PRO A 285 -8.39 21.81 11.47
CA PRO A 285 -9.16 21.05 12.44
C PRO A 285 -10.55 20.64 11.92
N THR A 286 -11.12 21.37 10.96
CA THR A 286 -12.42 21.06 10.35
C THR A 286 -12.40 19.74 9.59
N MET A 287 -11.27 19.38 8.97
CA MET A 287 -11.10 18.11 8.26
C MET A 287 -11.11 16.89 9.19
N VAL A 288 -10.52 17.02 10.36
CA VAL A 288 -10.53 15.96 11.39
C VAL A 288 -11.93 15.74 11.95
N SER A 289 -12.78 16.77 11.91
CA SER A 289 -14.16 16.72 12.44
C SER A 289 -15.21 16.25 11.44
N PHE A 290 -14.85 16.00 10.19
CA PHE A 290 -15.79 15.63 9.15
C PHE A 290 -16.48 14.30 9.42
N SER A 291 -17.82 14.30 9.26
CA SER A 291 -18.65 13.11 9.41
C SER A 291 -19.11 12.59 8.05
N MET A 292 -18.50 11.52 7.58
CA MET A 292 -18.91 10.84 6.35
C MET A 292 -20.39 10.42 6.38
N LEU A 293 -20.90 10.00 7.53
CA LEU A 293 -22.29 9.56 7.68
C LEU A 293 -23.28 10.72 7.50
N GLU A 294 -22.95 11.91 8.01
CA GLU A 294 -23.78 13.11 7.81
C GLU A 294 -23.78 13.53 6.34
N HIS A 295 -22.61 13.47 5.69
CA HIS A 295 -22.49 13.77 4.27
C HIS A 295 -23.32 12.80 3.40
N ILE A 296 -23.29 11.49 3.68
CA ILE A 296 -24.11 10.50 2.99
C ILE A 296 -25.61 10.76 3.22
N ARG A 297 -25.99 11.17 4.42
CA ARG A 297 -27.40 11.50 4.73
C ARG A 297 -27.88 12.77 4.04
N SER A 298 -27.00 13.73 3.82
CA SER A 298 -27.35 14.99 3.12
C SER A 298 -27.62 14.79 1.63
N ASP A 299 -26.86 13.89 0.96
CA ASP A 299 -27.10 13.52 -0.45
C ASP A 299 -26.83 12.02 -0.70
N PRO A 300 -27.80 11.15 -0.37
CA PRO A 300 -27.65 9.71 -0.56
C PRO A 300 -27.58 9.30 -2.04
N MET A 301 -28.12 10.13 -2.96
CA MET A 301 -28.07 9.84 -4.39
C MET A 301 -26.69 10.14 -4.99
N ALA A 302 -26.03 11.21 -4.56
CA ALA A 302 -24.63 11.47 -4.93
C ALA A 302 -23.71 10.35 -4.43
N PHE A 303 -23.92 9.90 -3.21
CA PHE A 303 -23.17 8.74 -2.67
C PHE A 303 -23.43 7.46 -3.47
N ALA A 304 -24.68 7.15 -3.82
CA ALA A 304 -24.99 5.97 -4.65
C ALA A 304 -24.33 6.04 -6.04
N ARG A 305 -24.29 7.23 -6.65
CA ARG A 305 -23.58 7.46 -7.93
C ARG A 305 -22.08 7.27 -7.78
N LEU A 306 -21.47 7.76 -6.71
CA LEU A 306 -20.05 7.56 -6.39
C LEU A 306 -19.72 6.07 -6.26
N VAL A 307 -20.52 5.34 -5.48
CA VAL A 307 -20.34 3.89 -5.28
C VAL A 307 -20.45 3.12 -6.60
N TYR A 308 -21.44 3.45 -7.44
CA TYR A 308 -21.58 2.82 -8.75
C TYR A 308 -20.38 3.11 -9.67
N HIS A 309 -19.94 4.37 -9.72
CA HIS A 309 -18.77 4.80 -10.49
C HIS A 309 -17.52 4.05 -10.03
N ASN A 310 -17.23 4.08 -8.73
CA ASN A 310 -16.08 3.41 -8.13
C ASN A 310 -16.13 1.88 -8.28
N ALA A 311 -17.31 1.26 -8.25
CA ALA A 311 -17.43 -0.19 -8.47
C ALA A 311 -17.05 -0.58 -9.91
N ARG A 312 -17.45 0.23 -10.89
CA ARG A 312 -17.03 0.07 -12.28
C ARG A 312 -15.53 0.26 -12.44
N ASP A 313 -14.98 1.31 -11.84
CA ASP A 313 -13.56 1.63 -11.91
C ASP A 313 -12.70 0.61 -11.17
N PHE A 314 -13.21 0.04 -10.08
CA PHE A 314 -12.57 -1.07 -9.39
C PHE A 314 -12.35 -2.26 -10.31
N LEU A 315 -13.38 -2.68 -11.04
CA LEU A 315 -13.27 -3.79 -11.99
C LEU A 315 -12.36 -3.43 -13.18
N ALA A 316 -12.51 -2.23 -13.74
CA ALA A 316 -11.69 -1.78 -14.86
C ALA A 316 -10.20 -1.70 -14.49
N THR A 317 -9.89 -1.17 -13.31
CA THR A 317 -8.53 -1.05 -12.79
C THR A 317 -7.96 -2.42 -12.45
N LEU A 318 -8.72 -3.26 -11.74
CA LEU A 318 -8.28 -4.61 -11.34
C LEU A 318 -7.94 -5.47 -12.55
N PHE A 319 -8.79 -5.47 -13.57
CA PHE A 319 -8.58 -6.27 -14.79
C PHE A 319 -7.81 -5.54 -15.89
N SER A 320 -7.10 -4.46 -15.52
CA SER A 320 -6.17 -3.80 -16.43
C SER A 320 -4.92 -4.69 -16.69
N TRP A 321 -4.26 -4.43 -17.82
CA TRP A 321 -3.02 -5.14 -18.17
C TRP A 321 -1.86 -4.88 -17.16
N ARG A 322 -1.94 -3.79 -16.40
CA ARG A 322 -0.97 -3.40 -15.38
C ARG A 322 -1.17 -4.15 -14.07
N MET A 323 -2.43 -4.43 -13.69
CA MET A 323 -2.78 -5.07 -12.42
C MET A 323 -2.98 -6.58 -12.57
N PHE A 324 -4.10 -7.01 -13.12
CA PHE A 324 -4.42 -8.42 -13.38
C PHE A 324 -4.96 -8.59 -14.80
N PRO A 325 -4.10 -8.88 -15.80
CA PRO A 325 -4.51 -8.96 -17.19
C PRO A 325 -5.63 -9.97 -17.43
N VAL A 326 -6.61 -9.59 -18.27
CA VAL A 326 -7.80 -10.41 -18.57
C VAL A 326 -7.46 -11.81 -19.08
N TRP A 327 -6.34 -11.99 -19.77
CA TRP A 327 -5.90 -13.31 -20.25
C TRP A 327 -5.52 -14.29 -19.11
N LEU A 328 -5.37 -13.84 -17.85
CA LEU A 328 -5.22 -14.70 -16.67
C LEU A 328 -6.57 -15.20 -16.13
N VAL A 329 -7.69 -14.56 -16.49
CA VAL A 329 -9.02 -14.92 -15.98
C VAL A 329 -9.41 -16.38 -16.24
N PRO A 330 -9.12 -17.00 -17.41
CA PRO A 330 -9.40 -18.41 -17.60
C PRO A 330 -8.68 -19.31 -16.58
N LEU A 331 -7.40 -19.02 -16.27
CA LEU A 331 -6.65 -19.78 -15.26
C LEU A 331 -7.19 -19.51 -13.85
N LEU A 332 -7.54 -18.27 -13.53
CA LEU A 332 -8.19 -17.92 -12.27
C LEU A 332 -9.50 -18.70 -12.08
N THR A 333 -10.36 -18.71 -13.10
CA THR A 333 -11.65 -19.44 -13.09
C THR A 333 -11.44 -20.94 -12.93
N LEU A 334 -10.47 -21.50 -13.64
CA LEU A 334 -10.12 -22.91 -13.50
C LEU A 334 -9.56 -23.22 -12.11
N GLY A 335 -8.79 -22.32 -11.53
CA GLY A 335 -8.28 -22.45 -10.15
C GLY A 335 -9.40 -22.49 -9.10
N LEU A 336 -10.40 -21.65 -9.24
CA LEU A 336 -11.54 -21.60 -8.34
C LEU A 336 -12.52 -22.77 -8.57
N PHE A 337 -12.89 -23.04 -9.81
CA PHE A 337 -14.01 -23.92 -10.15
C PHE A 337 -13.61 -25.23 -10.85
N GLY A 338 -12.34 -25.41 -11.24
CA GLY A 338 -11.86 -26.60 -11.91
C GLY A 338 -11.78 -27.87 -11.06
N ALA A 339 -12.17 -27.81 -9.79
CA ALA A 339 -12.35 -28.94 -8.90
C ALA A 339 -13.50 -28.69 -7.93
N THR A 340 -14.17 -29.76 -7.50
CA THR A 340 -15.30 -29.69 -6.55
C THR A 340 -14.86 -29.09 -5.22
N TRP A 341 -15.75 -28.32 -4.59
CA TRP A 341 -15.56 -27.76 -3.27
C TRP A 341 -16.11 -28.72 -2.23
N ASP A 342 -15.24 -29.41 -1.53
CA ASP A 342 -15.63 -30.08 -0.29
C ASP A 342 -15.84 -29.05 0.85
N LYS A 343 -16.42 -29.47 1.96
CA LYS A 343 -16.69 -28.58 3.12
C LYS A 343 -15.40 -27.91 3.67
N ARG A 344 -14.27 -28.61 3.60
CA ARG A 344 -12.98 -28.08 4.09
C ARG A 344 -12.46 -26.98 3.17
N ARG A 345 -12.49 -27.23 1.87
CA ARG A 345 -12.11 -26.26 0.83
C ARG A 345 -13.04 -25.05 0.85
N ALA A 346 -14.36 -25.27 0.86
CA ALA A 346 -15.34 -24.19 0.85
C ALA A 346 -15.12 -23.20 2.01
N LYS A 347 -14.88 -23.67 3.23
CA LYS A 347 -14.58 -22.82 4.39
C LYS A 347 -13.29 -22.03 4.19
N GLY A 348 -12.26 -22.64 3.64
CA GLY A 348 -11.00 -21.96 3.32
C GLY A 348 -11.21 -20.88 2.26
N GLU A 349 -11.93 -21.18 1.16
CA GLU A 349 -12.21 -20.21 0.09
C GLU A 349 -13.05 -19.02 0.60
N LEU A 350 -14.05 -19.26 1.46
CA LEU A 350 -14.82 -18.19 2.08
C LEU A 350 -13.96 -17.28 2.95
N LEU A 351 -13.02 -17.89 3.71
CA LEU A 351 -12.07 -17.12 4.52
C LEU A 351 -11.13 -16.27 3.65
N LEU A 352 -10.62 -16.86 2.55
CA LEU A 352 -9.78 -16.15 1.59
C LEU A 352 -10.57 -15.02 0.91
N ALA A 353 -11.80 -15.28 0.47
CA ALA A 353 -12.66 -14.26 -0.15
C ALA A 353 -12.98 -13.10 0.80
N ALA A 354 -13.16 -13.36 2.10
CA ALA A 354 -13.38 -12.32 3.10
C ALA A 354 -12.20 -11.32 3.20
N SER A 355 -10.99 -11.73 2.82
CA SER A 355 -9.81 -10.85 2.79
C SER A 355 -9.85 -9.76 1.71
N TRP A 356 -10.84 -9.76 0.83
CA TRP A 356 -11.05 -8.68 -0.13
C TRP A 356 -11.69 -7.43 0.49
N ALA A 357 -12.23 -7.54 1.70
CA ALA A 357 -12.97 -6.46 2.35
C ALA A 357 -12.23 -5.11 2.40
N PRO A 358 -10.92 -5.03 2.70
CA PRO A 358 -10.21 -3.76 2.68
C PRO A 358 -10.21 -3.10 1.30
N ALA A 359 -9.94 -3.87 0.23
CA ALA A 359 -9.95 -3.35 -1.13
C ALA A 359 -11.35 -2.94 -1.58
N LEU A 360 -12.38 -3.75 -1.27
CA LEU A 360 -13.77 -3.43 -1.58
C LEU A 360 -14.26 -2.19 -0.82
N GLY A 361 -13.70 -1.90 0.35
CA GLY A 361 -13.98 -0.67 1.10
C GLY A 361 -13.69 0.61 0.32
N PHE A 362 -12.73 0.59 -0.59
CA PHE A 362 -12.40 1.76 -1.41
C PHE A 362 -13.46 2.12 -2.46
N ILE A 363 -14.40 1.23 -2.75
CA ILE A 363 -15.59 1.55 -3.56
C ILE A 363 -16.41 2.69 -2.94
N PHE A 364 -16.36 2.84 -1.62
CA PHE A 364 -17.05 3.92 -0.89
C PHE A 364 -16.28 5.24 -0.85
N PHE A 365 -15.01 5.26 -1.31
CA PHE A 365 -14.12 6.43 -1.26
C PHE A 365 -13.59 6.76 -2.65
N PHE A 366 -12.50 6.11 -3.04
CA PHE A 366 -11.77 6.38 -4.25
C PHE A 366 -10.92 5.16 -4.65
N VAL A 367 -10.97 4.76 -5.90
CA VAL A 367 -10.25 3.59 -6.41
C VAL A 367 -8.93 3.99 -7.01
N GLN A 368 -7.85 3.39 -6.51
CA GLN A 368 -6.51 3.45 -7.10
C GLN A 368 -5.88 2.07 -7.15
N GLU A 369 -4.95 1.87 -8.07
CA GLU A 369 -4.21 0.62 -8.22
C GLU A 369 -3.53 0.18 -6.91
N ARG A 370 -2.94 1.14 -6.17
CA ARG A 370 -2.29 0.86 -4.86
C ARG A 370 -3.25 0.33 -3.80
N TYR A 371 -4.50 0.77 -3.80
CA TYR A 371 -5.50 0.36 -2.80
C TYR A 371 -6.07 -1.02 -3.09
N ILE A 372 -6.29 -1.32 -4.37
CA ILE A 372 -6.80 -2.63 -4.78
C ILE A 372 -5.70 -3.68 -4.95
N GLY A 373 -4.42 -3.28 -4.93
CA GLY A 373 -3.27 -4.17 -5.04
C GLY A 373 -3.24 -5.28 -3.98
N SER A 374 -3.88 -5.04 -2.83
CA SER A 374 -3.99 -6.03 -1.75
C SER A 374 -4.70 -7.33 -2.13
N VAL A 375 -5.49 -7.38 -3.22
CA VAL A 375 -6.14 -8.62 -3.69
C VAL A 375 -5.25 -9.43 -4.64
N LEU A 376 -4.22 -8.83 -5.22
CA LEU A 376 -3.36 -9.49 -6.22
C LEU A 376 -2.71 -10.79 -5.73
N PRO A 377 -2.13 -10.86 -4.51
CA PRO A 377 -1.52 -12.09 -4.05
C PRO A 377 -2.50 -13.27 -4.02
N LEU A 378 -3.77 -13.02 -3.75
CA LEU A 378 -4.80 -14.06 -3.75
C LEU A 378 -5.21 -14.46 -5.17
N LEU A 379 -5.35 -13.50 -6.08
CA LEU A 379 -5.60 -13.79 -7.51
C LEU A 379 -4.46 -14.62 -8.11
N ILE A 380 -3.21 -14.30 -7.76
CA ILE A 380 -2.02 -15.07 -8.18
C ILE A 380 -2.08 -16.50 -7.62
N LEU A 381 -2.47 -16.65 -6.36
CA LEU A 381 -2.61 -17.95 -5.71
C LEU A 381 -3.66 -18.81 -6.41
N TRP A 382 -4.83 -18.27 -6.72
CA TRP A 382 -5.87 -18.99 -7.47
C TRP A 382 -5.46 -19.29 -8.91
N THR A 383 -4.76 -18.35 -9.57
CA THR A 383 -4.18 -18.58 -10.91
C THR A 383 -3.17 -19.72 -10.90
N ALA A 384 -2.30 -19.79 -9.88
CA ALA A 384 -1.35 -20.89 -9.73
C ALA A 384 -2.04 -22.25 -9.56
N HIS A 385 -3.16 -22.30 -8.84
CA HIS A 385 -3.99 -23.51 -8.77
C HIS A 385 -4.59 -23.84 -10.13
N GLY A 386 -5.01 -22.82 -10.90
CA GLY A 386 -5.49 -22.99 -12.27
C GLY A 386 -4.46 -23.57 -13.22
N VAL A 387 -3.19 -23.17 -13.10
CA VAL A 387 -2.07 -23.77 -13.86
C VAL A 387 -1.96 -25.27 -13.58
N GLU A 388 -2.06 -25.67 -12.31
CA GLU A 388 -2.01 -27.09 -11.95
C GLU A 388 -3.23 -27.86 -12.45
N ARG A 389 -4.43 -27.27 -12.36
CA ARG A 389 -5.67 -27.87 -12.88
C ARG A 389 -5.65 -28.03 -14.40
N TRP A 390 -5.15 -27.00 -15.11
CA TRP A 390 -4.95 -27.07 -16.56
C TRP A 390 -3.97 -28.18 -16.93
N GLY A 391 -2.81 -28.25 -16.25
CA GLY A 391 -1.82 -29.31 -16.49
C GLY A 391 -2.38 -30.72 -16.24
N ALA A 392 -3.23 -30.89 -15.22
CA ALA A 392 -3.89 -32.17 -14.94
C ALA A 392 -4.84 -32.55 -16.08
N TRP A 393 -5.71 -31.64 -16.51
CA TRP A 393 -6.65 -31.84 -17.61
C TRP A 393 -5.93 -32.12 -18.94
N ALA A 394 -4.94 -31.29 -19.29
CA ALA A 394 -4.18 -31.48 -20.53
C ALA A 394 -3.34 -32.76 -20.51
N GLY A 395 -2.77 -33.11 -19.35
CA GLY A 395 -2.02 -34.36 -19.18
C GLY A 395 -2.90 -35.62 -19.33
N GLU A 396 -4.13 -35.58 -18.83
CA GLU A 396 -5.12 -36.65 -19.02
C GLU A 396 -5.52 -36.80 -20.50
N THR A 397 -5.78 -35.68 -21.16
CA THR A 397 -6.14 -35.64 -22.58
C THR A 397 -5.01 -36.24 -23.45
N LEU A 398 -3.76 -35.80 -23.24
CA LEU A 398 -2.61 -36.30 -23.99
C LEU A 398 -2.32 -37.80 -23.73
N ALA A 399 -2.46 -38.25 -22.48
CA ALA A 399 -2.32 -39.66 -22.14
C ALA A 399 -3.39 -40.53 -22.82
N GLY A 400 -4.61 -40.00 -23.00
CA GLY A 400 -5.69 -40.63 -23.74
C GLY A 400 -5.40 -40.75 -25.26
N TRP A 401 -4.81 -39.69 -25.83
CA TRP A 401 -4.45 -39.68 -27.26
C TRP A 401 -3.19 -40.51 -27.58
N TRP A 402 -2.32 -40.69 -26.58
CA TRP A 402 -1.05 -41.39 -26.76
C TRP A 402 -0.85 -42.48 -25.69
N PRO A 403 -1.58 -43.61 -25.77
CA PRO A 403 -1.59 -44.65 -24.74
C PRO A 403 -0.22 -45.29 -24.47
N ARG A 404 0.68 -45.29 -25.49
CA ARG A 404 2.06 -45.79 -25.37
C ARG A 404 3.07 -44.71 -24.99
N GLY A 405 2.61 -43.46 -24.75
CA GLY A 405 3.43 -42.32 -24.33
C GLY A 405 3.76 -42.32 -22.83
N PRO A 406 4.35 -41.22 -22.33
CA PRO A 406 4.61 -41.04 -20.92
C PRO A 406 3.32 -41.11 -20.08
N ALA A 407 3.45 -41.62 -18.86
CA ALA A 407 2.32 -41.70 -17.93
C ALA A 407 1.67 -40.32 -17.70
N GLN A 408 0.37 -40.27 -17.48
CA GLN A 408 -0.40 -39.06 -17.22
C GLN A 408 0.27 -38.11 -16.22
N ARG A 409 0.90 -38.63 -15.13
CA ARG A 409 1.60 -37.84 -14.14
C ARG A 409 2.80 -37.08 -14.70
N VAL A 410 3.49 -37.63 -15.68
CA VAL A 410 4.63 -36.99 -16.35
C VAL A 410 4.13 -35.81 -17.17
N TRP A 411 3.10 -36.06 -18.00
CA TRP A 411 2.45 -35.02 -18.80
C TRP A 411 1.91 -33.89 -17.91
N HIS A 412 1.16 -34.21 -16.84
CA HIS A 412 0.64 -33.23 -15.89
C HIS A 412 1.78 -32.36 -15.32
N THR A 413 2.86 -32.98 -14.86
CA THR A 413 3.98 -32.24 -14.26
C THR A 413 4.69 -31.37 -15.31
N ALA A 414 5.00 -31.92 -16.48
CA ALA A 414 5.70 -31.21 -17.54
C ALA A 414 4.90 -29.99 -18.03
N LEU A 415 3.60 -30.16 -18.31
CA LEU A 415 2.73 -29.11 -18.81
C LEU A 415 2.52 -28.00 -17.77
N SER A 416 2.31 -28.37 -16.50
CA SER A 416 2.20 -27.37 -15.42
C SER A 416 3.49 -26.56 -15.27
N VAL A 417 4.66 -27.21 -15.36
CA VAL A 417 5.97 -26.53 -15.29
C VAL A 417 6.18 -25.62 -16.50
N VAL A 418 5.90 -26.12 -17.71
CA VAL A 418 6.05 -25.31 -18.94
C VAL A 418 5.18 -24.06 -18.87
N LEU A 419 3.90 -24.20 -18.49
CA LEU A 419 3.00 -23.06 -18.37
C LEU A 419 3.45 -22.09 -17.26
N ALA A 420 3.87 -22.62 -16.11
CA ALA A 420 4.39 -21.78 -15.02
C ALA A 420 5.64 -21.00 -15.45
N VAL A 421 6.59 -21.64 -16.13
CA VAL A 421 7.80 -20.97 -16.66
C VAL A 421 7.42 -19.92 -17.69
N LEU A 422 6.49 -20.23 -18.62
CA LEU A 422 6.00 -19.27 -19.60
C LEU A 422 5.40 -18.02 -18.91
N LEU A 423 4.57 -18.22 -17.89
CA LEU A 423 3.99 -17.11 -17.11
C LEU A 423 5.06 -16.29 -16.39
N VAL A 424 6.07 -16.94 -15.81
CA VAL A 424 7.22 -16.25 -15.18
C VAL A 424 7.97 -15.40 -16.21
N VAL A 425 8.26 -15.95 -17.39
CA VAL A 425 8.93 -15.21 -18.48
C VAL A 425 8.09 -14.02 -18.95
N VAL A 426 6.78 -14.21 -19.12
CA VAL A 426 5.85 -13.13 -19.47
C VAL A 426 5.83 -12.05 -18.41
N CYS A 427 5.75 -12.41 -17.13
CA CYS A 427 5.79 -11.45 -16.02
C CYS A 427 7.10 -10.65 -16.02
N LEU A 428 8.25 -11.30 -16.15
CA LEU A 428 9.55 -10.61 -16.23
C LEU A 428 9.63 -9.68 -17.45
N GLY A 429 9.10 -10.10 -18.59
CA GLY A 429 9.04 -9.27 -19.80
C GLY A 429 8.07 -8.09 -19.72
N LEU A 430 7.03 -8.18 -18.90
CA LEU A 430 6.07 -7.09 -18.65
C LEU A 430 6.59 -6.08 -17.60
N THR A 431 7.46 -6.48 -16.68
CA THR A 431 7.94 -5.62 -15.59
C THR A 431 8.53 -4.28 -16.08
N PRO A 432 9.41 -4.22 -17.11
CA PRO A 432 9.91 -2.95 -17.61
C PRO A 432 8.82 -2.06 -18.22
N ARG A 433 7.81 -2.66 -18.86
CA ARG A 433 6.68 -1.91 -19.44
C ARG A 433 5.79 -1.31 -18.35
N VAL A 434 5.49 -2.09 -17.31
CA VAL A 434 4.74 -1.60 -16.15
C VAL A 434 5.53 -0.47 -15.49
N ALA A 435 6.82 -0.63 -15.25
CA ALA A 435 7.69 0.39 -14.69
C ALA A 435 7.69 1.68 -15.54
N ALA A 436 7.84 1.57 -16.85
CA ALA A 436 7.89 2.73 -17.77
C ALA A 436 6.59 3.54 -17.76
N THR A 437 5.42 2.88 -17.70
CA THR A 437 4.13 3.59 -17.68
C THR A 437 3.84 4.29 -16.36
N THR A 438 4.44 3.83 -15.28
CA THR A 438 4.27 4.43 -13.95
C THR A 438 5.22 5.58 -13.69
N SER A 439 6.43 5.51 -14.22
CA SER A 439 7.41 6.60 -14.11
C SER A 439 6.93 7.92 -14.74
N LEU A 440 6.07 7.84 -15.77
CA LEU A 440 5.57 9.03 -16.49
C LEU A 440 4.62 9.93 -15.67
N GLY A 441 3.96 9.41 -14.62
CA GLY A 441 3.02 10.18 -13.81
C GLY A 441 3.54 10.64 -12.45
N SER A 442 4.44 9.86 -11.86
CA SER A 442 4.90 10.03 -10.47
C SER A 442 6.39 10.38 -10.36
N PHE A 443 7.18 10.11 -11.39
CA PHE A 443 8.60 10.39 -11.39
C PHE A 443 8.84 11.85 -11.76
N ARG A 444 9.46 12.61 -10.85
CA ARG A 444 9.73 14.04 -11.02
C ARG A 444 11.17 14.37 -10.66
N PRO A 445 12.12 14.04 -11.55
CA PRO A 445 13.55 14.27 -11.30
C PRO A 445 13.88 15.73 -11.03
N ALA A 446 13.16 16.68 -11.64
CA ALA A 446 13.33 18.11 -11.39
C ALA A 446 13.14 18.49 -9.92
N HIS A 447 12.19 17.85 -9.19
CA HIS A 447 12.00 18.12 -7.76
C HIS A 447 13.18 17.63 -6.91
N ARG A 448 13.78 16.48 -7.26
CA ARG A 448 14.99 16.00 -6.59
C ARG A 448 16.18 16.93 -6.90
N ALA A 449 16.36 17.32 -8.16
CA ALA A 449 17.43 18.23 -8.57
C ALA A 449 17.30 19.58 -7.83
N ALA A 450 16.10 20.15 -7.77
CA ALA A 450 15.83 21.38 -7.03
C ALA A 450 16.11 21.25 -5.53
N GLY A 451 15.71 20.13 -4.92
CA GLY A 451 16.01 19.86 -3.52
C GLY A 451 17.50 19.75 -3.24
N LEU A 452 18.26 19.04 -4.07
CA LEU A 452 19.72 18.92 -3.93
C LEU A 452 20.42 20.26 -4.17
N TRP A 453 19.97 21.04 -5.16
CA TRP A 453 20.49 22.40 -5.37
C TRP A 453 20.23 23.29 -4.14
N LEU A 454 19.01 23.24 -3.58
CA LEU A 454 18.68 23.98 -2.36
C LEU A 454 19.55 23.54 -1.18
N ALA A 455 19.85 22.25 -1.02
CA ALA A 455 20.69 21.74 0.07
C ALA A 455 22.07 22.40 0.14
N GLU A 456 22.59 22.92 -1.00
CA GLU A 456 23.85 23.65 -1.07
C GLU A 456 23.71 25.15 -0.71
N HIS A 457 22.48 25.66 -0.59
CA HIS A 457 22.18 27.09 -0.45
C HIS A 457 21.44 27.44 0.84
N ILE A 458 20.87 26.45 1.54
CA ILE A 458 20.08 26.64 2.77
C ILE A 458 20.92 26.47 4.03
N GLN A 459 20.42 27.03 5.12
CA GLN A 459 20.96 26.83 6.47
C GLN A 459 20.15 25.73 7.20
N PRO A 460 20.74 25.03 8.18
CA PRO A 460 19.98 24.12 9.04
C PRO A 460 18.82 24.84 9.74
N GLY A 461 17.61 24.33 9.55
CA GLY A 461 16.39 24.91 10.10
C GLY A 461 15.64 25.83 9.14
N ASP A 462 16.18 26.12 7.96
CA ASP A 462 15.42 26.84 6.94
C ASP A 462 14.20 26.04 6.47
N THR A 463 13.15 26.74 6.07
CA THR A 463 11.85 26.19 5.69
C THR A 463 11.56 26.47 4.23
N VAL A 464 11.16 25.44 3.49
CA VAL A 464 10.85 25.49 2.06
C VAL A 464 9.35 25.35 1.85
N MET A 465 8.72 26.38 1.28
CA MET A 465 7.36 26.32 0.81
C MET A 465 7.30 25.77 -0.60
N SER A 466 6.55 24.67 -0.79
CA SER A 466 6.31 24.04 -2.08
C SER A 466 4.97 23.30 -2.07
N ARG A 467 4.42 22.99 -3.25
CA ARG A 467 3.14 22.28 -3.34
C ARG A 467 3.21 20.88 -2.71
N TYR A 468 4.24 20.13 -3.01
CA TYR A 468 4.52 18.82 -2.42
C TYR A 468 5.87 18.81 -1.70
N PRO A 469 6.04 17.94 -0.71
CA PRO A 469 7.19 17.96 0.19
C PRO A 469 8.51 17.46 -0.43
N ALA A 470 8.49 16.91 -1.65
CA ALA A 470 9.68 16.28 -2.27
C ALA A 470 10.91 17.20 -2.32
N VAL A 471 10.72 18.47 -2.69
CA VAL A 471 11.83 19.44 -2.76
C VAL A 471 12.43 19.69 -1.38
N ALA A 472 11.58 19.98 -0.38
CA ALA A 472 12.01 20.20 0.99
C ALA A 472 12.68 18.94 1.59
N PHE A 473 12.15 17.76 1.31
CA PHE A 473 12.75 16.50 1.75
C PHE A 473 14.16 16.30 1.23
N HIS A 474 14.38 16.49 -0.09
CA HIS A 474 15.70 16.34 -0.69
C HIS A 474 16.65 17.48 -0.33
N ALA A 475 16.13 18.65 0.06
CA ALA A 475 16.92 19.75 0.60
C ALA A 475 17.34 19.52 2.07
N GLY A 476 16.70 18.59 2.79
CA GLY A 476 16.89 18.43 4.23
C GLY A 476 16.26 19.56 5.06
N ALA A 477 15.28 20.27 4.50
CA ALA A 477 14.59 21.42 5.06
C ALA A 477 13.25 21.04 5.67
N GLU A 478 12.71 21.90 6.55
CA GLU A 478 11.31 21.83 6.96
C GLU A 478 10.42 22.23 5.77
N TRP A 479 9.18 21.70 5.75
CA TRP A 479 8.26 21.94 4.66
C TRP A 479 7.04 22.74 5.10
N VAL A 480 6.64 23.70 4.27
CA VAL A 480 5.36 24.41 4.34
C VAL A 480 4.59 24.18 3.04
N PRO A 481 3.33 23.74 3.09
CA PRO A 481 2.53 23.59 1.86
C PRO A 481 2.23 24.94 1.23
N THR A 482 2.34 25.04 -0.09
CA THR A 482 1.83 26.20 -0.81
C THR A 482 0.31 26.14 -0.86
N PRO A 483 -0.44 27.13 -0.34
CA PRO A 483 -1.89 27.15 -0.46
C PRO A 483 -2.36 27.30 -1.92
N ASN A 484 -3.51 26.72 -2.24
CA ASN A 484 -4.21 27.02 -3.48
C ASN A 484 -5.08 28.27 -3.27
N ALA A 485 -4.43 29.43 -3.34
CA ALA A 485 -5.01 30.75 -3.03
C ALA A 485 -4.37 31.84 -3.93
N PRO A 486 -4.90 33.07 -3.96
CA PRO A 486 -4.28 34.22 -4.63
C PRO A 486 -2.89 34.53 -4.06
N ILE A 487 -2.04 35.18 -4.88
CA ILE A 487 -0.64 35.52 -4.50
C ILE A 487 -0.52 36.21 -3.14
N PRO A 488 -1.32 37.25 -2.80
CA PRO A 488 -1.21 37.90 -1.49
C PRO A 488 -1.43 36.95 -0.32
N ASP A 489 -2.41 36.04 -0.43
CA ASP A 489 -2.74 35.09 0.63
C ASP A 489 -1.65 34.00 0.75
N VAL A 490 -1.06 33.58 -0.38
CA VAL A 490 0.08 32.64 -0.39
C VAL A 490 1.30 33.25 0.31
N LEU A 491 1.61 34.51 0.04
CA LEU A 491 2.73 35.20 0.71
C LEU A 491 2.45 35.42 2.18
N ALA A 492 1.22 35.84 2.53
CA ALA A 492 0.82 35.98 3.94
C ALA A 492 0.96 34.65 4.71
N TYR A 493 0.51 33.55 4.10
CA TYR A 493 0.66 32.20 4.64
C TYR A 493 2.14 31.82 4.79
N ALA A 494 2.98 32.10 3.79
CA ALA A 494 4.41 31.84 3.85
C ALA A 494 5.09 32.54 5.02
N TYR A 495 4.81 33.83 5.23
CA TYR A 495 5.34 34.61 6.34
C TYR A 495 4.83 34.11 7.71
N ALA A 496 3.54 33.81 7.81
CA ALA A 496 2.94 33.30 9.04
C ALA A 496 3.56 31.96 9.48
N HIS A 497 4.00 31.14 8.51
CA HIS A 497 4.63 29.84 8.77
C HIS A 497 6.17 29.87 8.72
N GLY A 498 6.78 31.05 8.64
CA GLY A 498 8.21 31.22 8.68
C GLY A 498 8.96 30.65 7.49
N ALA A 499 8.32 30.55 6.31
CA ALA A 499 8.97 30.06 5.11
C ALA A 499 10.12 30.99 4.70
N ASP A 500 11.27 30.42 4.37
CA ASP A 500 12.47 31.12 3.91
C ASP A 500 12.63 31.05 2.40
N TYR A 501 12.16 29.96 1.81
CA TYR A 501 12.20 29.73 0.36
C TYR A 501 10.83 29.36 -0.17
N PHE A 502 10.55 29.77 -1.40
CA PHE A 502 9.35 29.42 -2.13
C PHE A 502 9.70 28.78 -3.47
N VAL A 503 9.15 27.60 -3.74
CA VAL A 503 9.47 26.80 -4.93
C VAL A 503 8.19 26.57 -5.74
N LEU A 504 8.27 26.90 -7.03
CA LEU A 504 7.19 26.69 -7.99
C LEU A 504 7.63 25.75 -9.11
N ASP A 505 6.86 24.70 -9.33
CA ASP A 505 6.91 23.88 -10.54
C ASP A 505 6.00 24.52 -11.59
N GLU A 506 6.56 24.87 -12.76
CA GLU A 506 5.82 25.56 -13.83
C GLU A 506 4.63 24.73 -14.31
N ARG A 507 4.80 23.44 -14.53
CA ARG A 507 3.76 22.56 -15.04
C ARG A 507 2.60 22.46 -14.04
N GLU A 508 2.90 22.23 -12.77
CA GLU A 508 1.88 22.16 -11.71
C GLU A 508 1.19 23.51 -11.52
N THR A 509 1.96 24.60 -11.53
CA THR A 509 1.44 25.96 -11.37
C THR A 509 0.46 26.29 -12.49
N ARG A 510 0.85 26.10 -13.75
CA ARG A 510 -0.02 26.42 -14.89
C ARG A 510 -1.29 25.54 -14.94
N GLN A 511 -1.20 24.28 -14.54
CA GLN A 511 -2.32 23.34 -14.61
C GLN A 511 -3.28 23.44 -13.42
N LEU A 512 -2.77 23.61 -12.21
CA LEU A 512 -3.55 23.46 -10.98
C LEU A 512 -3.73 24.78 -10.21
N ARG A 513 -2.81 25.74 -10.40
CA ARG A 513 -2.78 27.02 -9.68
C ARG A 513 -2.44 28.18 -10.62
N PRO A 514 -3.24 28.37 -11.69
CA PRO A 514 -2.93 29.37 -12.72
C PRO A 514 -2.84 30.80 -12.16
N GLN A 515 -3.46 31.09 -11.02
CA GLN A 515 -3.34 32.38 -10.33
C GLN A 515 -1.91 32.68 -9.85
N LEU A 516 -1.07 31.67 -9.68
CA LEU A 516 0.36 31.82 -9.32
C LEU A 516 1.28 31.88 -10.55
N ALA A 517 0.77 31.64 -11.76
CA ALA A 517 1.59 31.62 -12.98
C ALA A 517 2.34 32.93 -13.25
N PRO A 518 1.83 34.13 -12.90
CA PRO A 518 2.61 35.38 -13.06
C PRO A 518 3.94 35.35 -12.31
N LEU A 519 4.05 34.63 -11.17
CA LEU A 519 5.29 34.53 -10.41
C LEU A 519 6.41 33.82 -11.19
N LEU A 520 6.09 32.95 -12.12
CA LEU A 520 7.08 32.22 -12.92
C LEU A 520 8.01 33.15 -13.72
N GLU A 521 7.54 34.37 -14.06
CA GLU A 521 8.29 35.35 -14.84
C GLU A 521 8.88 36.48 -13.98
N VAL A 522 8.57 36.52 -12.69
CA VAL A 522 9.07 37.55 -11.76
C VAL A 522 10.53 37.28 -11.42
N GLN A 523 11.36 38.30 -11.47
CA GLN A 523 12.75 38.29 -10.96
C GLN A 523 12.78 38.78 -9.52
N GLU A 524 12.06 39.88 -9.23
CA GLU A 524 12.00 40.52 -7.94
C GLU A 524 10.66 41.22 -7.76
N MET A 525 10.07 41.11 -6.59
CA MET A 525 8.89 41.85 -6.15
C MET A 525 8.97 42.03 -4.62
N PRO A 526 8.18 42.95 -4.03
CA PRO A 526 8.21 43.13 -2.58
C PRO A 526 8.04 41.80 -1.83
N GLY A 527 9.03 41.44 -1.03
CA GLY A 527 9.03 40.22 -0.22
C GLY A 527 9.45 38.94 -0.95
N LEU A 528 9.80 38.99 -2.26
CA LEU A 528 10.15 37.81 -3.02
C LEU A 528 11.25 38.10 -4.04
N ARG A 529 12.40 37.41 -3.94
CA ARG A 529 13.51 37.53 -4.87
C ARG A 529 13.87 36.19 -5.47
N ARG A 530 13.94 36.10 -6.79
CA ARG A 530 14.34 34.88 -7.50
C ARG A 530 15.81 34.58 -7.23
N LEU A 531 16.11 33.35 -6.77
CA LEU A 531 17.46 32.88 -6.54
C LEU A 531 17.99 32.04 -7.70
N GLY A 532 17.13 31.24 -8.28
CA GLY A 532 17.53 30.31 -9.32
C GLY A 532 16.37 29.71 -10.08
N GLU A 533 16.76 29.04 -11.15
CA GLU A 533 15.87 28.29 -12.01
C GLU A 533 16.59 27.02 -12.45
N LEU A 534 15.87 25.91 -12.39
CA LEU A 534 16.34 24.62 -12.89
C LEU A 534 15.37 24.14 -13.96
N GLU A 535 15.92 23.78 -15.09
CA GLU A 535 15.18 23.16 -16.18
C GLU A 535 15.65 21.71 -16.33
N ASP A 536 14.73 20.79 -16.24
CA ASP A 536 14.96 19.35 -16.44
C ASP A 536 13.92 18.82 -17.42
N ALA A 537 14.11 17.61 -17.90
CA ALA A 537 13.31 17.00 -18.96
C ALA A 537 11.79 17.01 -18.73
N ASP A 538 11.34 17.08 -17.46
CA ASP A 538 9.93 17.00 -17.08
C ASP A 538 9.32 18.32 -16.58
N ALA A 539 10.12 19.26 -16.06
CA ALA A 539 9.61 20.54 -15.53
C ALA A 539 10.69 21.61 -15.39
N ARG A 540 10.24 22.86 -15.45
CA ARG A 540 10.99 24.06 -15.04
C ARG A 540 10.60 24.36 -13.59
N ILE A 541 11.61 24.43 -12.71
CA ILE A 541 11.43 24.76 -11.28
C ILE A 541 12.02 26.13 -11.02
N VAL A 542 11.22 27.04 -10.45
CA VAL A 542 11.64 28.39 -10.07
C VAL A 542 11.75 28.46 -8.54
N ILE A 543 12.87 28.98 -8.05
CA ILE A 543 13.21 29.05 -6.64
C ILE A 543 13.36 30.52 -6.24
N PHE A 544 12.61 30.91 -5.21
CA PHE A 544 12.64 32.24 -4.62
C PHE A 544 13.14 32.21 -3.20
N ARG A 545 13.81 33.30 -2.77
CA ARG A 545 14.01 33.67 -1.38
C ARG A 545 12.85 34.55 -0.94
N LEU A 546 12.28 34.27 0.23
CA LEU A 546 11.35 35.16 0.92
C LEU A 546 12.15 36.17 1.73
N GLU A 547 11.92 37.47 1.50
CA GLU A 547 12.56 38.55 2.22
C GLU A 547 11.55 39.09 3.27
N LYS A 548 11.90 38.91 4.56
CA LYS A 548 11.07 39.29 5.70
C LYS A 548 11.13 40.77 5.97
#